data_71f59559336b23d5310c41f680f7daa5
#
_entry.id   71f59559336b23d5310c41f680f7daa5
#
_cell.length_a   1.000
_cell.length_b   1.000
_cell.length_c   1.000
_cell.angle_alpha   90.00
_cell.angle_beta   90.00
_cell.angle_gamma   90.00
#
_symmetry.space_group_name_H-M   'P 1'
#
loop_
_entity.id
_entity.type
_entity.pdbx_description
1 polymer ?
#
loop_
_entity_poly.entity_id
_entity_poly.type
_entity_poly.pdbx_seq_one_letter_code
_entity_poly.pdbx_strand_id
1 'polypeptide(L)'
;MGMAELLLESPLEGELIALKEVNDPAFAGELMGRGAAVKNPQGKVRAPFDGEVTVLFPTKHAIGLHSTAGVDLLVHVGLDTVNLEGKHFTAHVEQGAQIKKGDLLIEFDEAAIRAAGYDTTTPVVVTNAADYGTITLSLGAQKVSSPGEGEEEASEAAAPAAAGTPAASAEPAGPNPAYASMPAEERVAHEILDHIGGMANIRSAEHCATRLRLILNDKDKIEDKAVENIDGVKGQFFA
;
A
#
# COMPACT_ATOMS: atom_id res chain seq x y z
N MET A 1 -6.41 19.93 18.08
CA MET A 1 -7.54 19.89 17.11
C MET A 1 -7.52 18.48 16.56
N GLY A 2 -8.61 17.70 16.73
CA GLY A 2 -8.68 16.36 16.16
C GLY A 2 -8.67 16.45 14.64
N MET A 3 -7.98 15.51 13.97
CA MET A 3 -8.04 15.38 12.52
C MET A 3 -9.46 14.98 12.10
N ALA A 4 -9.88 15.39 10.91
CA ALA A 4 -11.22 15.09 10.41
C ALA A 4 -11.37 13.58 10.14
N GLU A 5 -12.50 13.01 10.54
CA GLU A 5 -12.87 11.65 10.15
C GLU A 5 -13.23 11.63 8.65
N LEU A 6 -12.78 10.62 7.94
CA LEU A 6 -13.09 10.41 6.53
C LEU A 6 -13.98 9.18 6.37
N LEU A 7 -15.18 9.39 5.83
CA LEU A 7 -16.10 8.30 5.47
C LEU A 7 -16.18 8.19 3.95
N LEU A 8 -15.82 7.02 3.42
CA LEU A 8 -15.89 6.71 1.99
C LEU A 8 -16.80 5.53 1.73
N GLU A 9 -17.55 5.57 0.63
CA GLU A 9 -18.18 4.36 0.10
C GLU A 9 -17.15 3.51 -0.65
N SER A 10 -17.29 2.19 -0.51
CA SER A 10 -16.44 1.26 -1.26
C SER A 10 -16.65 1.42 -2.77
N PRO A 11 -15.57 1.54 -3.57
CA PRO A 11 -15.66 1.58 -5.03
C PRO A 11 -16.04 0.24 -5.68
N LEU A 12 -16.07 -0.84 -4.89
CA LEU A 12 -16.42 -2.19 -5.35
C LEU A 12 -17.40 -2.85 -4.39
N GLU A 13 -18.20 -3.76 -4.93
CA GLU A 13 -19.02 -4.70 -4.16
C GLU A 13 -18.20 -5.94 -3.79
N GLY A 14 -18.45 -6.49 -2.59
CA GLY A 14 -17.78 -7.67 -2.07
C GLY A 14 -17.82 -7.70 -0.54
N GLU A 15 -16.82 -8.27 0.08
CA GLU A 15 -16.67 -8.34 1.53
C GLU A 15 -15.57 -7.37 1.97
N LEU A 16 -15.89 -6.40 2.82
CA LEU A 16 -14.91 -5.50 3.38
C LEU A 16 -14.10 -6.18 4.48
N ILE A 17 -12.78 -6.12 4.37
CA ILE A 17 -11.82 -6.61 5.36
C ILE A 17 -10.82 -5.51 5.71
N ALA A 18 -10.18 -5.62 6.88
CA ALA A 18 -9.10 -4.72 7.25
C ALA A 18 -7.85 -4.96 6.38
N LEU A 19 -7.05 -3.91 6.11
CA LEU A 19 -5.83 -4.05 5.31
C LEU A 19 -4.85 -5.07 5.93
N LYS A 20 -4.76 -5.16 7.25
CA LYS A 20 -3.93 -6.15 7.95
C LYS A 20 -4.24 -7.62 7.62
N GLU A 21 -5.41 -7.89 7.05
CA GLU A 21 -5.84 -9.23 6.63
C GLU A 21 -5.47 -9.56 5.17
N VAL A 22 -4.93 -8.57 4.44
CA VAL A 22 -4.47 -8.74 3.06
C VAL A 22 -3.15 -9.50 3.06
N ASN A 23 -3.02 -10.49 2.19
CA ASN A 23 -1.80 -11.28 2.05
C ASN A 23 -0.75 -10.56 1.18
N ASP A 24 -0.47 -9.32 1.52
CA ASP A 24 0.56 -8.48 0.88
C ASP A 24 1.12 -7.52 1.93
N PRO A 25 2.43 -7.57 2.23
CA PRO A 25 3.04 -6.75 3.29
C PRO A 25 2.93 -5.24 3.08
N ALA A 26 2.91 -4.77 1.83
CA ALA A 26 2.81 -3.35 1.52
C ALA A 26 1.42 -2.79 1.90
N PHE A 27 0.36 -3.56 1.66
CA PHE A 27 -1.00 -3.19 2.03
C PHE A 27 -1.29 -3.50 3.50
N ALA A 28 -0.92 -4.70 3.98
CA ALA A 28 -1.14 -5.10 5.37
C ALA A 28 -0.40 -4.20 6.38
N GLY A 29 0.76 -3.68 5.99
CA GLY A 29 1.55 -2.71 6.77
C GLY A 29 1.16 -1.25 6.54
N GLU A 30 0.08 -0.97 5.78
CA GLU A 30 -0.42 0.38 5.47
C GLU A 30 0.63 1.32 4.82
N LEU A 31 1.67 0.74 4.17
CA LEU A 31 2.76 1.51 3.56
C LEU A 31 2.29 2.37 2.38
N MET A 32 1.21 1.96 1.72
CA MET A 32 0.63 2.66 0.58
C MET A 32 -0.45 3.67 1.00
N GLY A 33 -0.78 3.71 2.28
CA GLY A 33 -1.87 4.50 2.84
C GLY A 33 -2.82 3.66 3.69
N ARG A 34 -3.77 4.30 4.37
CA ARG A 34 -4.76 3.66 5.23
C ARG A 34 -6.08 3.45 4.51
N GLY A 35 -6.85 2.46 4.91
CA GLY A 35 -8.14 2.15 4.30
C GLY A 35 -8.63 0.76 4.63
N ALA A 36 -9.15 0.06 3.62
CA ALA A 36 -9.64 -1.31 3.73
C ALA A 36 -9.37 -2.08 2.43
N ALA A 37 -9.70 -3.37 2.42
CA ALA A 37 -9.69 -4.16 1.20
C ALA A 37 -11.06 -4.80 0.95
N VAL A 38 -11.34 -5.11 -0.32
CA VAL A 38 -12.54 -5.83 -0.74
C VAL A 38 -12.14 -7.23 -1.16
N LYS A 39 -12.63 -8.22 -0.43
CA LYS A 39 -12.47 -9.64 -0.75
C LYS A 39 -13.64 -10.12 -1.61
N ASN A 40 -13.40 -11.04 -2.53
CA ASN A 40 -14.39 -11.53 -3.47
C ASN A 40 -15.13 -10.40 -4.23
N PRO A 41 -14.40 -9.47 -4.89
CA PRO A 41 -15.02 -8.33 -5.56
C PRO A 41 -15.85 -8.76 -6.77
N GLN A 42 -16.88 -7.97 -7.12
CA GLN A 42 -17.80 -8.29 -8.23
C GLN A 42 -17.35 -7.70 -9.58
N GLY A 43 -16.07 -7.73 -9.90
CA GLY A 43 -15.58 -7.43 -11.24
C GLY A 43 -15.75 -5.99 -11.75
N LYS A 44 -16.16 -5.03 -10.91
CA LYS A 44 -16.40 -3.64 -11.30
C LYS A 44 -15.90 -2.66 -10.26
N VAL A 45 -15.07 -1.73 -10.70
CA VAL A 45 -14.63 -0.57 -9.93
C VAL A 45 -15.44 0.64 -10.36
N ARG A 46 -16.09 1.31 -9.42
CA ARG A 46 -16.86 2.54 -9.65
C ARG A 46 -16.28 3.71 -8.87
N ALA A 47 -16.48 4.92 -9.38
CA ALA A 47 -16.07 6.13 -8.69
C ALA A 47 -16.86 6.29 -7.36
N PRO A 48 -16.16 6.37 -6.20
CA PRO A 48 -16.84 6.56 -4.91
C PRO A 48 -17.23 8.02 -4.65
N PHE A 49 -16.70 8.94 -5.45
CA PHE A 49 -16.91 10.39 -5.34
C PHE A 49 -16.76 11.07 -6.71
N ASP A 50 -17.09 12.37 -6.77
CA ASP A 50 -16.79 13.25 -7.89
C ASP A 50 -15.34 13.69 -7.82
N GLY A 51 -14.63 13.67 -8.96
CA GLY A 51 -13.21 14.01 -9.00
C GLY A 51 -12.58 13.76 -10.35
N GLU A 52 -11.30 13.37 -10.33
CA GLU A 52 -10.55 13.05 -11.54
C GLU A 52 -9.69 11.80 -11.37
N VAL A 53 -9.35 11.18 -12.49
CA VAL A 53 -8.41 10.07 -12.56
C VAL A 53 -6.99 10.64 -12.62
N THR A 54 -6.24 10.54 -11.51
CA THR A 54 -4.87 11.06 -11.43
C THR A 54 -3.86 10.12 -12.09
N VAL A 55 -4.08 8.82 -11.95
CA VAL A 55 -3.25 7.79 -12.60
C VAL A 55 -4.10 6.59 -13.02
N LEU A 56 -3.84 6.08 -14.22
CA LEU A 56 -4.33 4.79 -14.68
C LEU A 56 -3.13 3.98 -15.13
N PHE A 57 -2.85 2.88 -14.45
CA PHE A 57 -1.71 2.04 -14.79
C PHE A 57 -1.91 1.40 -16.17
N PRO A 58 -0.85 1.25 -16.99
CA PRO A 58 -0.96 0.70 -18.34
C PRO A 58 -1.60 -0.69 -18.38
N THR A 59 -1.37 -1.49 -17.34
CA THR A 59 -1.95 -2.84 -17.15
C THR A 59 -3.36 -2.80 -16.55
N LYS A 60 -3.92 -1.61 -16.26
CA LYS A 60 -5.29 -1.38 -15.80
C LYS A 60 -5.67 -2.09 -14.49
N HIS A 61 -4.70 -2.67 -13.79
CA HIS A 61 -4.90 -3.35 -12.51
C HIS A 61 -5.04 -2.36 -11.34
N ALA A 62 -4.58 -1.12 -11.52
CA ALA A 62 -4.65 -0.10 -10.49
C ALA A 62 -5.04 1.26 -11.07
N ILE A 63 -5.78 2.04 -10.28
CA ILE A 63 -6.25 3.38 -10.62
C ILE A 63 -6.15 4.29 -9.40
N GLY A 64 -5.60 5.48 -9.60
CA GLY A 64 -5.57 6.56 -8.62
C GLY A 64 -6.60 7.62 -8.95
N LEU A 65 -7.30 8.11 -7.95
CA LEU A 65 -8.38 9.08 -8.04
C LEU A 65 -8.11 10.25 -7.09
N HIS A 66 -8.40 11.47 -7.53
CA HIS A 66 -8.42 12.66 -6.68
C HIS A 66 -9.84 13.20 -6.60
N SER A 67 -10.37 13.31 -5.38
CA SER A 67 -11.72 13.85 -5.18
C SER A 67 -11.73 15.38 -5.18
N THR A 68 -12.88 15.97 -5.50
CA THR A 68 -13.08 17.42 -5.36
C THR A 68 -12.96 17.92 -3.91
N ALA A 69 -12.99 17.01 -2.93
CA ALA A 69 -12.81 17.28 -1.51
C ALA A 69 -11.35 17.08 -1.02
N GLY A 70 -10.41 16.75 -1.93
CA GLY A 70 -9.00 16.63 -1.62
C GLY A 70 -8.57 15.24 -1.11
N VAL A 71 -9.37 14.18 -1.35
CA VAL A 71 -9.01 12.80 -1.02
C VAL A 71 -8.27 12.18 -2.19
N ASP A 72 -7.08 11.62 -1.93
CA ASP A 72 -6.32 10.82 -2.87
C ASP A 72 -6.56 9.33 -2.59
N LEU A 73 -7.19 8.63 -3.53
CA LEU A 73 -7.57 7.24 -3.39
C LEU A 73 -6.85 6.36 -4.43
N LEU A 74 -6.26 5.27 -3.98
CA LEU A 74 -5.73 4.22 -4.84
C LEU A 74 -6.61 2.97 -4.70
N VAL A 75 -7.04 2.43 -5.83
CA VAL A 75 -7.69 1.12 -5.93
C VAL A 75 -6.76 0.19 -6.69
N HIS A 76 -6.36 -0.92 -6.06
CA HIS A 76 -5.46 -1.91 -6.64
C HIS A 76 -6.18 -3.24 -6.76
N VAL A 77 -6.57 -3.62 -7.98
CA VAL A 77 -7.40 -4.81 -8.24
C VAL A 77 -6.55 -6.08 -8.22
N GLY A 78 -6.77 -6.87 -7.17
CA GLY A 78 -6.03 -8.11 -6.93
C GLY A 78 -4.59 -7.88 -6.45
N LEU A 79 -3.92 -8.96 -6.09
CA LEU A 79 -2.51 -8.96 -5.67
C LEU A 79 -1.66 -9.52 -6.81
N ASP A 80 -0.52 -8.90 -7.10
CA ASP A 80 0.43 -9.24 -8.18
C ASP A 80 -0.17 -9.25 -9.60
N THR A 81 -1.36 -8.73 -9.80
CA THR A 81 -2.10 -8.74 -11.07
C THR A 81 -1.48 -7.86 -12.15
N VAL A 82 -0.49 -7.05 -11.83
CA VAL A 82 0.39 -6.37 -12.79
C VAL A 82 1.02 -7.37 -13.78
N ASN A 83 1.32 -8.59 -13.33
CA ASN A 83 1.90 -9.67 -14.12
C ASN A 83 0.94 -10.24 -15.18
N LEU A 84 -0.35 -9.92 -15.12
CA LEU A 84 -1.32 -10.26 -16.17
C LEU A 84 -1.21 -9.34 -17.40
N GLU A 85 -0.37 -8.31 -17.36
CA GLU A 85 -0.11 -7.40 -18.49
C GLU A 85 -1.39 -6.78 -19.08
N GLY A 86 -2.40 -6.55 -18.22
CA GLY A 86 -3.70 -5.98 -18.60
C GLY A 86 -4.72 -7.00 -19.13
N LYS A 87 -4.40 -8.28 -19.17
CA LYS A 87 -5.36 -9.35 -19.50
C LYS A 87 -6.43 -9.40 -18.41
N HIS A 88 -7.68 -9.55 -18.82
CA HIS A 88 -8.86 -9.63 -17.96
C HIS A 88 -9.26 -8.27 -17.33
N PHE A 89 -8.66 -7.16 -17.79
CA PHE A 89 -9.02 -5.81 -17.36
C PHE A 89 -9.48 -4.94 -18.52
N THR A 90 -10.55 -4.19 -18.32
CA THR A 90 -11.06 -3.17 -19.26
C THR A 90 -11.22 -1.86 -18.53
N ALA A 91 -10.50 -0.82 -18.93
CA ALA A 91 -10.71 0.53 -18.43
C ALA A 91 -11.76 1.25 -19.29
N HIS A 92 -12.66 1.98 -18.63
CA HIS A 92 -13.71 2.81 -19.24
C HIS A 92 -13.40 4.29 -19.15
N VAL A 93 -12.28 4.64 -18.53
CA VAL A 93 -11.77 6.00 -18.35
C VAL A 93 -10.30 6.07 -18.74
N GLU A 94 -9.81 7.29 -18.92
CA GLU A 94 -8.40 7.58 -19.18
C GLU A 94 -7.84 8.43 -18.05
N GLN A 95 -6.51 8.47 -17.93
CA GLN A 95 -5.85 9.39 -16.99
C GLN A 95 -6.18 10.84 -17.34
N GLY A 96 -6.49 11.65 -16.34
CA GLY A 96 -6.98 13.04 -16.48
C GLY A 96 -8.49 13.17 -16.73
N ALA A 97 -9.22 12.06 -16.83
CA ALA A 97 -10.68 12.10 -17.01
C ALA A 97 -11.37 12.62 -15.74
N GLN A 98 -12.35 13.50 -15.93
CA GLN A 98 -13.28 13.91 -14.87
C GLN A 98 -14.31 12.81 -14.66
N ILE A 99 -14.56 12.45 -13.40
CA ILE A 99 -15.47 11.39 -13.00
C ILE A 99 -16.55 11.89 -12.06
N LYS A 100 -17.70 11.22 -12.14
CA LYS A 100 -18.82 11.41 -11.23
C LYS A 100 -19.00 10.18 -10.36
N LYS A 101 -19.46 10.36 -9.13
CA LYS A 101 -19.81 9.26 -8.25
C LYS A 101 -20.72 8.25 -8.96
N GLY A 102 -20.32 6.97 -8.96
CA GLY A 102 -21.01 5.87 -9.61
C GLY A 102 -20.53 5.53 -11.02
N ASP A 103 -19.72 6.38 -11.65
CA ASP A 103 -19.16 6.09 -12.98
C ASP A 103 -18.35 4.80 -12.95
N LEU A 104 -18.49 3.99 -14.00
CA LEU A 104 -17.72 2.77 -14.17
C LEU A 104 -16.29 3.12 -14.62
N LEU A 105 -15.30 2.71 -13.84
CA LEU A 105 -13.90 3.02 -14.09
C LEU A 105 -13.15 1.85 -14.71
N ILE A 106 -13.22 0.68 -14.07
CA ILE A 106 -12.56 -0.56 -14.52
C ILE A 106 -13.56 -1.71 -14.40
N GLU A 107 -13.59 -2.56 -15.42
CA GLU A 107 -14.17 -3.91 -15.34
C GLU A 107 -13.04 -4.94 -15.37
N PHE A 108 -13.22 -6.03 -14.64
CA PHE A 108 -12.28 -7.14 -14.64
C PHE A 108 -13.00 -8.48 -14.49
N ASP A 109 -12.42 -9.51 -15.11
CA ASP A 109 -12.93 -10.87 -15.02
C ASP A 109 -12.31 -11.56 -13.79
N GLU A 110 -13.02 -11.50 -12.68
CA GLU A 110 -12.59 -12.06 -11.39
C GLU A 110 -12.32 -13.57 -11.48
N ALA A 111 -13.16 -14.31 -12.21
CA ALA A 111 -13.01 -15.75 -12.36
C ALA A 111 -11.76 -16.09 -13.18
N ALA A 112 -11.48 -15.35 -14.27
CA ALA A 112 -10.31 -15.55 -15.09
C ALA A 112 -9.01 -15.17 -14.36
N ILE A 113 -9.02 -14.10 -13.54
CA ILE A 113 -7.87 -13.70 -12.73
C ILE A 113 -7.55 -14.80 -11.70
N ARG A 114 -8.56 -15.36 -11.01
CA ARG A 114 -8.38 -16.49 -10.10
C ARG A 114 -7.90 -17.76 -10.81
N ALA A 115 -8.45 -18.05 -11.99
CA ALA A 115 -8.02 -19.19 -12.79
C ALA A 115 -6.56 -19.05 -13.24
N ALA A 116 -6.06 -17.82 -13.39
CA ALA A 116 -4.65 -17.54 -13.68
C ALA A 116 -3.74 -17.65 -12.43
N GLY A 117 -4.30 -17.93 -11.25
CA GLY A 117 -3.57 -18.14 -10.00
C GLY A 117 -3.36 -16.92 -9.14
N TYR A 118 -4.04 -15.80 -9.43
CA TYR A 118 -3.91 -14.55 -8.68
C TYR A 118 -5.05 -14.36 -7.67
N ASP A 119 -4.73 -13.74 -6.54
CA ASP A 119 -5.71 -13.31 -5.55
C ASP A 119 -6.43 -12.05 -6.05
N THR A 120 -7.75 -12.05 -5.98
CA THR A 120 -8.59 -10.92 -6.41
C THR A 120 -8.90 -9.94 -5.30
N THR A 121 -8.42 -10.16 -4.08
CA THR A 121 -8.54 -9.21 -2.98
C THR A 121 -8.02 -7.85 -3.43
N THR A 122 -8.86 -6.84 -3.30
CA THR A 122 -8.65 -5.51 -3.87
C THR A 122 -8.45 -4.47 -2.77
N PRO A 123 -7.21 -4.06 -2.46
CA PRO A 123 -6.94 -2.92 -1.59
C PRO A 123 -7.51 -1.61 -2.13
N VAL A 124 -8.10 -0.84 -1.21
CA VAL A 124 -8.64 0.50 -1.41
C VAL A 124 -8.03 1.39 -0.33
N VAL A 125 -7.07 2.21 -0.70
CA VAL A 125 -6.27 2.98 0.24
C VAL A 125 -6.29 4.47 -0.06
N VAL A 126 -6.39 5.27 0.99
CA VAL A 126 -6.24 6.73 0.94
C VAL A 126 -4.74 7.03 1.07
N THR A 127 -4.13 7.54 -0.01
CA THR A 127 -2.68 7.75 -0.06
C THR A 127 -2.23 9.00 0.67
N ASN A 128 -3.10 10.02 0.78
CA ASN A 128 -2.89 11.19 1.65
C ASN A 128 -3.52 10.99 3.04
N ALA A 129 -3.45 9.78 3.58
CA ALA A 129 -4.07 9.37 4.83
C ALA A 129 -3.62 10.17 6.07
N ALA A 130 -2.44 10.79 6.00
CA ALA A 130 -1.91 11.65 7.07
C ALA A 130 -2.76 12.92 7.33
N ASP A 131 -3.58 13.33 6.36
CA ASP A 131 -4.46 14.49 6.47
C ASP A 131 -5.74 14.18 7.27
N TYR A 132 -6.00 12.91 7.54
CA TYR A 132 -7.23 12.43 8.16
C TYR A 132 -6.96 11.69 9.47
N GLY A 133 -7.91 11.77 10.39
CA GLY A 133 -8.01 10.92 11.57
C GLY A 133 -8.43 9.49 11.18
N THR A 134 -9.54 9.01 11.71
CA THR A 134 -10.08 7.71 11.32
C THR A 134 -10.58 7.73 9.86
N ILE A 135 -10.17 6.75 9.07
CA ILE A 135 -10.67 6.51 7.72
C ILE A 135 -11.58 5.28 7.77
N THR A 136 -12.83 5.46 7.34
CA THR A 136 -13.82 4.38 7.32
C THR A 136 -14.29 4.14 5.89
N LEU A 137 -14.13 2.90 5.39
CA LEU A 137 -14.82 2.43 4.21
C LEU A 137 -16.13 1.77 4.59
N SER A 138 -17.18 2.04 3.81
CA SER A 138 -18.51 1.49 4.00
C SER A 138 -19.02 0.84 2.71
N LEU A 139 -19.73 -0.30 2.87
CA LEU A 139 -20.43 -0.99 1.78
C LEU A 139 -21.74 -1.55 2.33
N GLY A 140 -22.84 -0.84 2.10
CA GLY A 140 -24.11 -1.14 2.73
C GLY A 140 -24.01 -1.08 4.25
N ALA A 141 -24.23 -2.23 4.92
CA ALA A 141 -24.10 -2.34 6.38
C ALA A 141 -22.67 -2.65 6.85
N GLN A 142 -21.76 -3.03 5.93
CA GLN A 142 -20.38 -3.32 6.27
C GLN A 142 -19.61 -2.01 6.46
N LYS A 143 -18.75 -1.98 7.48
CA LYS A 143 -17.82 -0.86 7.73
C LYS A 143 -16.50 -1.40 8.23
N VAL A 144 -15.42 -0.87 7.69
CA VAL A 144 -14.07 -1.12 8.16
C VAL A 144 -13.41 0.23 8.39
N SER A 145 -12.90 0.43 9.60
CA SER A 145 -12.22 1.66 10.01
C SER A 145 -10.73 1.41 10.20
N SER A 146 -9.92 2.34 9.71
CA SER A 146 -8.48 2.41 9.94
C SER A 146 -8.23 3.70 10.74
N PRO A 147 -7.85 3.59 12.04
CA PRO A 147 -7.60 4.74 12.91
C PRO A 147 -6.36 5.51 12.48
N GLY A 148 -6.33 6.82 12.74
CA GLY A 148 -5.15 7.64 12.59
C GLY A 148 -4.11 7.37 13.67
N GLU A 149 -2.87 7.75 13.43
CA GLU A 149 -1.82 7.69 14.44
C GLU A 149 -2.22 8.55 15.66
N GLY A 150 -2.54 7.90 16.78
CA GLY A 150 -2.90 8.56 18.05
C GLY A 150 -4.24 8.15 18.66
N GLU A 151 -5.05 7.33 18.00
CA GLU A 151 -6.30 6.80 18.56
C GLU A 151 -6.22 5.26 18.66
N GLU A 152 -5.52 4.76 19.66
CA GLU A 152 -5.65 3.36 20.08
C GLU A 152 -6.96 3.23 20.87
N GLU A 153 -8.03 2.75 20.22
CA GLU A 153 -9.13 2.13 20.96
C GLU A 153 -8.88 0.63 21.09
N ALA A 154 -8.85 0.23 22.37
CA ALA A 154 -8.68 -1.13 22.81
C ALA A 154 -9.73 -2.07 22.22
N SER A 155 -9.31 -3.05 21.46
CA SER A 155 -10.02 -4.31 21.29
C SER A 155 -9.09 -5.43 21.71
N GLU A 156 -9.40 -5.96 22.89
CA GLU A 156 -8.75 -7.02 23.61
C GLU A 156 -8.85 -8.35 22.87
N ALA A 157 -7.71 -8.98 22.55
CA ALA A 157 -7.53 -10.43 22.68
C ALA A 157 -6.06 -10.84 22.50
N ALA A 158 -5.46 -11.10 23.68
CA ALA A 158 -4.42 -12.10 23.98
C ALA A 158 -3.13 -12.18 23.15
N ALA A 159 -2.06 -11.73 23.80
CA ALA A 159 -0.67 -12.09 23.55
C ALA A 159 -0.36 -13.55 23.98
N PRO A 160 0.83 -14.10 23.65
CA PRO A 160 1.87 -13.88 24.63
C PRO A 160 3.25 -13.47 24.06
N ALA A 161 3.93 -12.78 24.93
CA ALA A 161 5.25 -12.21 24.81
C ALA A 161 6.37 -13.26 24.67
N ALA A 162 7.46 -12.86 24.02
CA ALA A 162 8.79 -13.19 24.50
C ALA A 162 9.78 -12.06 24.17
N ALA A 163 10.38 -11.60 25.21
CA ALA A 163 11.37 -10.54 25.27
C ALA A 163 12.74 -10.96 24.75
N GLY A 164 13.54 -9.97 24.37
CA GLY A 164 14.98 -10.14 24.23
C GLY A 164 15.68 -8.99 23.54
N THR A 165 16.07 -7.95 24.27
CA THR A 165 17.21 -7.06 23.97
C THR A 165 18.51 -7.76 24.42
N PRO A 166 19.72 -7.32 24.05
CA PRO A 166 20.22 -6.02 23.65
C PRO A 166 21.26 -6.01 22.49
N ALA A 167 21.60 -4.75 22.13
CA ALA A 167 22.66 -4.30 21.25
C ALA A 167 24.03 -5.01 21.33
N ALA A 168 24.66 -5.16 20.17
CA ALA A 168 26.10 -5.07 20.04
C ALA A 168 26.48 -4.69 18.61
N SER A 169 27.32 -3.67 18.50
CA SER A 169 28.05 -3.25 17.33
C SER A 169 28.77 -4.41 16.64
N ALA A 170 28.62 -4.57 15.34
CA ALA A 170 29.45 -5.44 14.52
C ALA A 170 29.68 -4.81 13.13
N GLU A 171 30.90 -4.95 12.66
CA GLU A 171 31.49 -4.53 11.39
C GLU A 171 30.73 -5.00 10.15
N PRO A 172 31.03 -4.44 8.93
CA PRO A 172 30.22 -4.63 7.72
C PRO A 172 30.19 -6.12 7.33
N ALA A 173 29.09 -6.76 7.62
CA ALA A 173 28.80 -8.12 7.18
C ALA A 173 28.36 -8.08 5.72
N GLY A 174 28.90 -8.97 4.88
CA GLY A 174 28.40 -9.24 3.53
C GLY A 174 26.91 -9.64 3.54
N PRO A 175 26.32 -9.92 2.37
CA PRO A 175 24.87 -10.08 2.22
C PRO A 175 24.30 -11.03 3.27
N ASN A 176 23.25 -10.57 3.94
CA ASN A 176 22.65 -11.28 5.07
C ASN A 176 22.16 -12.67 4.61
N PRO A 177 22.69 -13.76 5.16
CA PRO A 177 22.34 -15.12 4.73
C PRO A 177 20.84 -15.45 4.92
N ALA A 178 20.13 -14.68 5.75
CA ALA A 178 18.69 -14.82 5.92
C ALA A 178 17.89 -14.51 4.65
N TYR A 179 18.46 -13.71 3.73
CA TYR A 179 17.81 -13.27 2.49
C TYR A 179 18.31 -14.03 1.25
N ALA A 180 19.20 -15.01 1.42
CA ALA A 180 19.85 -15.72 0.32
C ALA A 180 18.88 -16.50 -0.59
N SER A 181 17.68 -16.83 -0.10
CA SER A 181 16.63 -17.53 -0.86
C SER A 181 15.57 -16.60 -1.46
N MET A 182 15.66 -15.29 -1.24
CA MET A 182 14.72 -14.31 -1.75
C MET A 182 15.07 -13.89 -3.17
N PRO A 183 14.07 -13.45 -4.00
CA PRO A 183 14.32 -12.75 -5.25
C PRO A 183 15.29 -11.58 -5.04
N ALA A 184 16.10 -11.27 -6.06
CA ALA A 184 17.15 -10.25 -5.93
C ALA A 184 16.61 -8.87 -5.51
N GLU A 185 15.43 -8.51 -6.00
CA GLU A 185 14.78 -7.23 -5.70
C GLU A 185 14.29 -7.15 -4.24
N GLU A 186 13.69 -8.23 -3.74
CA GLU A 186 13.25 -8.31 -2.34
C GLU A 186 14.44 -8.29 -1.38
N ARG A 187 15.52 -9.01 -1.73
CA ARG A 187 16.76 -9.01 -0.95
C ARG A 187 17.32 -7.61 -0.80
N VAL A 188 17.43 -6.85 -1.90
CA VAL A 188 17.90 -5.45 -1.88
C VAL A 188 17.06 -4.57 -0.97
N ALA A 189 15.73 -4.73 -1.01
CA ALA A 189 14.83 -3.97 -0.15
C ALA A 189 15.05 -4.30 1.34
N HIS A 190 15.19 -5.56 1.69
CA HIS A 190 15.47 -5.99 3.07
C HIS A 190 16.86 -5.52 3.55
N GLU A 191 17.88 -5.60 2.72
CA GLU A 191 19.22 -5.12 3.04
C GLU A 191 19.23 -3.61 3.25
N ILE A 192 18.50 -2.83 2.44
CA ILE A 192 18.34 -1.39 2.66
C ILE A 192 17.66 -1.13 4.02
N LEU A 193 16.58 -1.83 4.33
CA LEU A 193 15.86 -1.68 5.60
C LEU A 193 16.75 -1.94 6.82
N ASP A 194 17.59 -2.97 6.77
CA ASP A 194 18.50 -3.29 7.87
C ASP A 194 19.47 -2.14 8.16
N HIS A 195 19.91 -1.41 7.12
CA HIS A 195 20.91 -0.36 7.25
C HIS A 195 20.38 1.07 7.38
N ILE A 196 19.05 1.26 7.37
CA ILE A 196 18.41 2.56 7.61
C ILE A 196 17.65 2.63 8.94
N GLY A 197 17.80 1.62 9.81
CA GLY A 197 17.13 1.54 11.11
C GLY A 197 15.77 0.87 11.07
N GLY A 198 15.48 0.08 10.02
CA GLY A 198 14.27 -0.70 9.86
C GLY A 198 13.06 0.11 9.42
N MET A 199 11.94 -0.59 9.26
CA MET A 199 10.66 -0.01 8.85
C MET A 199 10.19 1.13 9.77
N ALA A 200 10.40 0.99 11.09
CA ALA A 200 10.01 1.99 12.08
C ALA A 200 10.73 3.35 11.91
N ASN A 201 11.83 3.37 11.17
CA ASN A 201 12.55 4.61 10.86
C ASN A 201 12.06 5.28 9.58
N ILE A 202 11.24 4.64 8.77
CA ILE A 202 10.68 5.23 7.54
C ILE A 202 9.42 5.99 7.90
N ARG A 203 9.40 7.29 7.61
CA ARG A 203 8.24 8.17 7.74
C ARG A 203 7.38 8.17 6.47
N SER A 204 8.02 8.19 5.32
CA SER A 204 7.35 8.02 4.04
C SER A 204 8.32 7.47 2.99
N ALA A 205 7.79 6.78 2.01
CA ALA A 205 8.53 6.24 0.87
C ALA A 205 7.83 6.66 -0.42
N GLU A 206 8.61 7.21 -1.35
CA GLU A 206 8.16 7.55 -2.70
C GLU A 206 9.08 6.89 -3.71
N HIS A 207 8.55 6.42 -4.81
CA HIS A 207 9.37 5.88 -5.88
C HIS A 207 8.94 6.44 -7.24
N CYS A 208 9.91 6.61 -8.11
CA CYS A 208 9.67 6.74 -9.54
C CYS A 208 10.41 5.58 -10.25
N ALA A 209 10.29 5.50 -11.56
CA ALA A 209 10.86 4.38 -12.35
C ALA A 209 12.35 4.05 -12.07
N THR A 210 13.11 4.99 -11.51
CA THR A 210 14.56 4.85 -11.32
C THR A 210 15.07 5.26 -9.93
N ARG A 211 14.21 5.73 -9.02
CA ARG A 211 14.63 6.25 -7.71
C ARG A 211 13.63 5.91 -6.62
N LEU A 212 14.15 5.44 -5.52
CA LEU A 212 13.44 5.33 -4.24
C LEU A 212 13.80 6.58 -3.39
N ARG A 213 12.79 7.26 -2.88
CA ARG A 213 12.93 8.37 -1.93
C ARG A 213 12.35 7.94 -0.60
N LEU A 214 13.15 8.01 0.44
CA LEU A 214 12.74 7.69 1.80
C LEU A 214 12.85 8.94 2.65
N ILE A 215 11.80 9.28 3.39
CA ILE A 215 11.85 10.24 4.47
C ILE A 215 11.96 9.43 5.76
N LEU A 216 13.04 9.67 6.51
CA LEU A 216 13.33 8.92 7.72
C LEU A 216 13.02 9.78 8.96
N ASN A 217 12.61 9.13 10.04
CA ASN A 217 12.37 9.77 11.32
C ASN A 217 13.70 10.17 12.00
N ASP A 218 14.73 9.35 11.81
CA ASP A 218 16.04 9.52 12.43
C ASP A 218 17.14 9.16 11.41
N LYS A 219 17.82 10.19 10.91
CA LYS A 219 18.89 10.03 9.93
C LYS A 219 20.19 9.44 10.53
N ASP A 220 20.36 9.55 11.85
CA ASP A 220 21.56 9.05 12.52
C ASP A 220 21.59 7.49 12.59
N LYS A 221 20.47 6.86 12.23
CA LYS A 221 20.35 5.40 12.10
C LYS A 221 20.76 4.86 10.72
N ILE A 222 21.20 5.73 9.81
CA ILE A 222 21.60 5.32 8.47
C ILE A 222 23.07 4.89 8.50
N GLU A 223 23.32 3.69 8.04
CA GLU A 223 24.67 3.18 7.78
C GLU A 223 25.06 3.45 6.33
N ASP A 224 25.40 4.70 5.99
CA ASP A 224 25.64 5.20 4.63
C ASP A 224 26.48 4.26 3.77
N LYS A 225 27.64 3.84 4.28
CA LYS A 225 28.55 2.96 3.55
C LYS A 225 28.00 1.57 3.31
N ALA A 226 27.14 1.07 4.22
CA ALA A 226 26.52 -0.21 4.06
C ALA A 226 25.44 -0.15 2.97
N VAL A 227 24.62 0.90 2.95
CA VAL A 227 23.60 1.11 1.91
C VAL A 227 24.23 1.25 0.52
N GLU A 228 25.34 1.99 0.38
CA GLU A 228 26.05 2.15 -0.90
C GLU A 228 26.65 0.84 -1.43
N ASN A 229 26.98 -0.10 -0.55
CA ASN A 229 27.57 -1.39 -0.92
C ASN A 229 26.54 -2.46 -1.28
N ILE A 230 25.25 -2.20 -1.14
CA ILE A 230 24.20 -3.15 -1.52
C ILE A 230 24.18 -3.29 -3.04
N ASP A 231 24.27 -4.53 -3.53
CA ASP A 231 24.21 -4.82 -4.96
C ASP A 231 22.85 -4.38 -5.55
N GLY A 232 22.90 -3.49 -6.54
CA GLY A 232 21.72 -2.87 -7.15
C GLY A 232 21.48 -1.41 -6.74
N VAL A 233 22.06 -0.94 -5.62
CA VAL A 233 22.04 0.47 -5.24
C VAL A 233 23.09 1.23 -6.05
N LYS A 234 22.68 2.26 -6.78
CA LYS A 234 23.57 3.06 -7.66
C LYS A 234 24.14 4.29 -6.97
N GLY A 235 23.70 4.58 -5.77
CA GLY A 235 24.12 5.71 -4.94
C GLY A 235 22.97 6.26 -4.11
N GLN A 236 23.31 7.03 -3.08
CA GLN A 236 22.36 7.70 -2.21
C GLN A 236 22.62 9.21 -2.22
N PHE A 237 21.56 9.99 -2.02
CA PHE A 237 21.62 11.44 -1.95
C PHE A 237 20.74 11.92 -0.80
N PHE A 238 21.31 12.72 0.07
CA PHE A 238 20.58 13.36 1.16
C PHE A 238 20.13 14.77 0.72
N ALA A 239 18.88 15.14 1.05
CA ALA A 239 18.30 16.44 0.82
C ALA A 239 18.10 17.19 2.13
#